data_3ea6dcc42616770bc2bb77d1f77aa1dd
#
_entry.id   3ea6dcc42616770bc2bb77d1f77aa1dd
#
_cell.length_a   1.000
_cell.length_b   1.000
_cell.length_c   1.000
_cell.angle_alpha   90.00
_cell.angle_beta   90.00
_cell.angle_gamma   90.00
#
_symmetry.space_group_name_H-M   'P 1'
#
loop_
_entity.id
_entity.type
_entity.pdbx_description
1 polymer ?
#
loop_
_entity_poly.entity_id
_entity_poly.type
_entity_poly.pdbx_seq_one_letter_code
_entity_poly.pdbx_strand_id
1 'polypeptide(L)'
;MEKILNYINGELIEPSSKIYIENIDPSCGKAYSLVPDSCADDVNEAVKSAKAAYSFWRKTTKQERSDILNKLADAIEENFDMLVAAESRDNGKPLSLAAKVDIPRASANLRFFAGAILHDSSDVHEMDGEAINYTLRVPIGVAACISPWNLPL
;
A
#
# COMPACT_ATOMS: atom_id res chain seq x y z
N MET A 1 -3.52 3.08 -26.03
CA MET A 1 -3.97 3.28 -24.65
C MET A 1 -3.02 2.52 -23.75
N GLU A 2 -2.55 3.13 -22.69
CA GLU A 2 -1.61 2.52 -21.74
C GLU A 2 -2.30 1.36 -21.02
N LYS A 3 -1.58 0.23 -20.84
CA LYS A 3 -2.04 -0.90 -20.03
C LYS A 3 -1.38 -0.84 -18.65
N ILE A 4 -2.19 -0.80 -17.62
CA ILE A 4 -1.74 -1.03 -16.24
C ILE A 4 -1.62 -2.54 -16.04
N LEU A 5 -0.57 -2.96 -15.35
CA LEU A 5 -0.27 -4.38 -15.13
C LEU A 5 -0.41 -4.72 -13.64
N ASN A 6 -0.61 -5.99 -13.33
CA ASN A 6 -0.49 -6.50 -11.97
C ASN A 6 0.96 -6.43 -11.51
N TYR A 7 1.20 -5.98 -10.29
CA TYR A 7 2.53 -6.01 -9.67
C TYR A 7 2.60 -7.19 -8.69
N ILE A 8 3.29 -8.26 -9.08
CA ILE A 8 3.39 -9.48 -8.28
C ILE A 8 4.86 -9.91 -8.23
N ASN A 9 5.38 -10.18 -7.05
CA ASN A 9 6.74 -10.65 -6.82
C ASN A 9 7.84 -9.75 -7.42
N GLY A 10 7.63 -8.44 -7.43
CA GLY A 10 8.57 -7.47 -7.99
C GLY A 10 8.49 -7.28 -9.50
N GLU A 11 7.54 -7.91 -10.17
CA GLU A 11 7.38 -7.86 -11.62
C GLU A 11 6.00 -7.32 -12.02
N LEU A 12 5.97 -6.61 -13.15
CA LEU A 12 4.73 -6.16 -13.80
C LEU A 12 4.28 -7.22 -14.80
N ILE A 13 3.14 -7.86 -14.53
CA ILE A 13 2.60 -8.96 -15.32
C ILE A 13 1.18 -8.70 -15.79
N GLU A 14 0.84 -9.19 -16.97
CA GLU A 14 -0.53 -9.14 -17.49
C GLU A 14 -1.47 -10.05 -16.68
N PRO A 15 -2.78 -9.72 -16.58
CA PRO A 15 -3.74 -10.63 -15.94
C PRO A 15 -3.80 -11.98 -16.69
N SER A 16 -3.98 -13.07 -15.95
CA SER A 16 -4.08 -14.43 -16.52
C SER A 16 -5.20 -14.56 -17.55
N SER A 17 -6.29 -13.82 -17.34
CA SER A 17 -7.42 -13.75 -18.26
C SER A 17 -7.10 -13.04 -19.58
N LYS A 18 -6.06 -12.21 -19.64
CA LYS A 18 -5.76 -11.25 -20.71
C LYS A 18 -6.88 -10.23 -20.98
N ILE A 19 -7.84 -10.13 -20.07
CA ILE A 19 -8.96 -9.18 -20.14
C ILE A 19 -8.61 -7.90 -19.40
N TYR A 20 -9.05 -6.79 -19.95
CA TYR A 20 -8.83 -5.45 -19.40
C TYR A 20 -10.14 -4.66 -19.39
N ILE A 21 -10.26 -3.76 -18.43
CA ILE A 21 -11.37 -2.83 -18.28
C ILE A 21 -10.86 -1.42 -18.61
N GLU A 22 -11.66 -0.64 -19.31
CA GLU A 22 -11.34 0.77 -19.56
C GLU A 22 -11.37 1.58 -18.28
N ASN A 23 -10.30 2.32 -18.03
CA ASN A 23 -10.23 3.31 -16.96
C ASN A 23 -10.61 4.68 -17.54
N ILE A 24 -11.69 5.24 -17.00
CA ILE A 24 -12.33 6.45 -17.52
C ILE A 24 -11.87 7.65 -16.69
N ASP A 25 -11.36 8.69 -17.37
CA ASP A 25 -11.15 10.00 -16.76
C ASP A 25 -12.51 10.66 -16.52
N PRO A 26 -12.95 10.82 -15.25
CA PRO A 26 -14.27 11.36 -14.96
C PRO A 26 -14.42 12.84 -15.30
N SER A 27 -13.34 13.57 -15.50
CA SER A 27 -13.38 14.98 -15.89
C SER A 27 -13.84 15.18 -17.33
N CYS A 28 -13.62 14.20 -18.20
CA CYS A 28 -13.97 14.30 -19.62
C CYS A 28 -14.77 13.10 -20.16
N GLY A 29 -14.96 12.06 -19.35
CA GLY A 29 -15.70 10.85 -19.73
C GLY A 29 -15.01 9.98 -20.78
N LYS A 30 -13.68 10.09 -20.95
CA LYS A 30 -12.91 9.34 -21.95
C LYS A 30 -12.00 8.32 -21.28
N ALA A 31 -11.91 7.15 -21.88
CA ALA A 31 -10.93 6.15 -21.48
C ALA A 31 -9.50 6.67 -21.72
N TYR A 32 -8.63 6.52 -20.75
CA TYR A 32 -7.22 6.92 -20.85
C TYR A 32 -6.23 5.79 -20.61
N SER A 33 -6.63 4.77 -19.88
CA SER A 33 -5.83 3.57 -19.64
C SER A 33 -6.70 2.32 -19.59
N LEU A 34 -6.06 1.16 -19.54
CA LEU A 34 -6.68 -0.15 -19.37
C LEU A 34 -6.18 -0.75 -18.06
N VAL A 35 -7.08 -1.13 -17.16
CA VAL A 35 -6.75 -1.83 -15.92
C VAL A 35 -7.01 -3.32 -16.06
N PRO A 36 -6.20 -4.21 -15.43
CA PRO A 36 -6.38 -5.63 -15.54
C PRO A 36 -7.69 -6.09 -14.88
N ASP A 37 -8.50 -6.88 -15.61
CA ASP A 37 -9.62 -7.64 -15.03
C ASP A 37 -9.06 -8.94 -14.44
N SER A 38 -8.44 -8.83 -13.27
CA SER A 38 -7.75 -9.91 -12.61
C SER A 38 -8.73 -10.95 -12.07
N CYS A 39 -8.38 -12.22 -12.20
CA CYS A 39 -9.19 -13.33 -11.73
C CYS A 39 -8.62 -13.98 -10.46
N ALA A 40 -9.27 -15.04 -10.00
CA ALA A 40 -8.84 -15.77 -8.81
C ALA A 40 -7.41 -16.32 -8.89
N ASP A 41 -6.94 -16.70 -10.08
CA ASP A 41 -5.59 -17.21 -10.27
C ASP A 41 -4.53 -16.14 -10.04
N ASP A 42 -4.79 -14.91 -10.50
CA ASP A 42 -3.90 -13.76 -10.25
C ASP A 42 -3.80 -13.45 -8.74
N VAL A 43 -4.95 -13.47 -8.04
CA VAL A 43 -4.99 -13.28 -6.58
C VAL A 43 -4.26 -14.40 -5.85
N ASN A 44 -4.45 -15.65 -6.26
CA ASN A 44 -3.77 -16.80 -5.67
C ASN A 44 -2.25 -16.71 -5.83
N GLU A 45 -1.74 -16.27 -6.99
CA GLU A 45 -0.32 -16.11 -7.22
C GLU A 45 0.25 -14.94 -6.39
N ALA A 46 -0.47 -13.82 -6.28
CA ALA A 46 -0.08 -12.72 -5.41
C ALA A 46 0.00 -13.13 -3.94
N VAL A 47 -0.99 -13.87 -3.44
CA VAL A 47 -1.01 -14.40 -2.06
C VAL A 47 0.11 -15.39 -1.84
N LYS A 48 0.40 -16.27 -2.80
CA LYS A 48 1.50 -17.24 -2.73
C LYS A 48 2.85 -16.55 -2.64
N SER A 49 3.07 -15.52 -3.46
CA SER A 49 4.27 -14.68 -3.42
C SER A 49 4.43 -13.98 -2.06
N ALA A 50 3.38 -13.36 -1.55
CA ALA A 50 3.38 -12.70 -0.26
C ALA A 50 3.64 -13.68 0.90
N LYS A 51 3.08 -14.89 0.85
CA LYS A 51 3.36 -15.96 1.84
C LYS A 51 4.81 -16.41 1.80
N ALA A 52 5.42 -16.53 0.63
CA ALA A 52 6.84 -16.87 0.51
C ALA A 52 7.73 -15.80 1.14
N ALA A 53 7.45 -14.52 0.88
CA ALA A 53 8.17 -13.39 1.46
C ALA A 53 7.98 -13.26 2.98
N TYR A 54 6.85 -13.71 3.52
CA TYR A 54 6.54 -13.60 4.95
C TYR A 54 7.58 -14.28 5.85
N SER A 55 8.19 -15.37 5.41
CA SER A 55 9.22 -16.09 6.19
C SER A 55 10.43 -15.22 6.53
N PHE A 56 10.78 -14.31 5.65
CA PHE A 56 11.84 -13.32 5.84
C PHE A 56 11.26 -12.04 6.50
N TRP A 57 10.19 -11.48 5.95
CA TRP A 57 9.61 -10.21 6.39
C TRP A 57 9.21 -10.21 7.89
N ARG A 58 8.68 -11.32 8.39
CA ARG A 58 8.31 -11.44 9.81
C ARG A 58 9.48 -11.26 10.79
N LYS A 59 10.71 -11.42 10.33
CA LYS A 59 11.93 -11.32 11.14
C LYS A 59 12.56 -9.93 11.10
N THR A 60 12.06 -9.03 10.24
CA THR A 60 12.59 -7.67 10.18
C THR A 60 12.32 -6.93 11.48
N THR A 61 13.28 -6.09 11.86
CA THR A 61 13.19 -5.24 13.05
C THR A 61 12.18 -4.12 12.87
N LYS A 62 11.76 -3.49 13.96
CA LYS A 62 10.93 -2.27 13.92
C LYS A 62 11.65 -1.15 13.16
N GLN A 63 12.97 -1.03 13.31
CA GLN A 63 13.77 -0.02 12.61
C GLN A 63 13.75 -0.24 11.10
N GLU A 64 14.03 -1.45 10.62
CA GLU A 64 13.99 -1.77 9.19
C GLU A 64 12.63 -1.46 8.55
N ARG A 65 11.52 -1.72 9.25
CA ARG A 65 10.17 -1.38 8.79
C ARG A 65 9.93 0.12 8.75
N SER A 66 10.38 0.84 9.78
CA SER A 66 10.35 2.30 9.83
C SER A 66 11.12 2.90 8.66
N ASP A 67 12.33 2.42 8.39
CA ASP A 67 13.18 2.91 7.30
C ASP A 67 12.53 2.72 5.93
N ILE A 68 11.85 1.58 5.71
CA ILE A 68 11.13 1.32 4.46
C ILE A 68 9.95 2.27 4.27
N LEU A 69 9.18 2.53 5.33
CA LEU A 69 8.06 3.49 5.26
C LEU A 69 8.56 4.92 4.99
N ASN A 70 9.68 5.32 5.59
CA ASN A 70 10.29 6.62 5.32
C ASN A 70 10.80 6.71 3.87
N LYS A 71 11.47 5.69 3.35
CA LYS A 71 11.88 5.63 1.94
C LYS A 71 10.69 5.71 0.97
N LEU A 72 9.57 5.09 1.32
CA LEU A 72 8.36 5.19 0.52
C LEU A 72 7.78 6.61 0.54
N ALA A 73 7.80 7.27 1.71
CA ALA A 73 7.39 8.67 1.83
C ALA A 73 8.29 9.60 1.00
N ASP A 74 9.61 9.38 1.04
CA ASP A 74 10.58 10.13 0.22
C ASP A 74 10.29 9.94 -1.28
N ALA A 75 10.04 8.70 -1.72
CA ALA A 75 9.72 8.40 -3.11
C ALA A 75 8.40 9.06 -3.57
N ILE A 76 7.39 9.19 -2.70
CA ILE A 76 6.16 9.94 -2.99
C ILE A 76 6.47 11.42 -3.19
N GLU A 77 7.29 12.02 -2.33
CA GLU A 77 7.68 13.43 -2.42
C GLU A 77 8.53 13.71 -3.65
N GLU A 78 9.46 12.82 -4.01
CA GLU A 78 10.28 12.91 -5.22
C GLU A 78 9.46 12.83 -6.53
N ASN A 79 8.33 12.10 -6.50
CA ASN A 79 7.44 11.93 -7.64
C ASN A 79 6.16 12.78 -7.54
N PHE A 80 6.18 13.85 -6.76
CA PHE A 80 5.02 14.64 -6.35
C PHE A 80 4.14 15.08 -7.53
N ASP A 81 4.70 15.77 -8.52
CA ASP A 81 3.93 16.34 -9.65
C ASP A 81 3.28 15.23 -10.51
N MET A 82 3.99 14.13 -10.72
CA MET A 82 3.48 12.99 -11.45
C MET A 82 2.30 12.34 -10.71
N LEU A 83 2.42 12.16 -9.39
CA LEU A 83 1.36 11.58 -8.56
C LEU A 83 0.13 12.51 -8.45
N VAL A 84 0.34 13.83 -8.34
CA VAL A 84 -0.75 14.82 -8.37
C VAL A 84 -1.54 14.74 -9.69
N ALA A 85 -0.85 14.64 -10.81
CA ALA A 85 -1.50 14.51 -12.11
C ALA A 85 -2.26 13.19 -12.25
N ALA A 86 -1.67 12.08 -11.79
CA ALA A 86 -2.30 10.76 -11.82
C ALA A 86 -3.55 10.70 -10.93
N GLU A 87 -3.45 11.19 -9.69
CA GLU A 87 -4.56 11.26 -8.72
C GLU A 87 -5.75 12.07 -9.28
N SER A 88 -5.45 13.25 -9.83
CA SER A 88 -6.47 14.13 -10.42
C SER A 88 -7.15 13.49 -11.63
N ARG A 89 -6.39 12.80 -12.47
CA ARG A 89 -6.92 12.16 -13.67
C ARG A 89 -7.80 10.96 -13.35
N ASP A 90 -7.39 10.16 -12.35
CA ASP A 90 -8.09 8.93 -11.99
C ASP A 90 -9.44 9.18 -11.33
N ASN A 91 -9.52 10.13 -10.40
CA ASN A 91 -10.74 10.40 -9.63
C ASN A 91 -11.47 11.68 -9.97
N GLY A 92 -10.94 12.50 -10.89
CA GLY A 92 -11.55 13.75 -11.34
C GLY A 92 -11.41 14.95 -10.39
N LYS A 93 -10.61 14.81 -9.31
CA LYS A 93 -10.35 15.93 -8.39
C LYS A 93 -9.57 17.05 -9.08
N PRO A 94 -9.76 18.32 -8.64
CA PRO A 94 -8.88 19.41 -9.08
C PRO A 94 -7.41 19.12 -8.70
N LEU A 95 -6.47 19.41 -9.61
CA LEU A 95 -5.03 19.31 -9.34
C LEU A 95 -4.62 20.01 -8.04
N SER A 96 -5.23 21.17 -7.75
CA SER A 96 -4.95 21.94 -6.54
C SER A 96 -5.35 21.21 -5.26
N LEU A 97 -6.38 20.37 -5.30
CA LEU A 97 -6.79 19.55 -4.15
C LEU A 97 -5.84 18.37 -3.95
N ALA A 98 -5.54 17.64 -5.02
CA ALA A 98 -4.56 16.54 -4.98
C ALA A 98 -3.20 17.02 -4.45
N ALA A 99 -2.72 18.19 -4.94
CA ALA A 99 -1.45 18.77 -4.53
C ALA A 99 -1.43 19.26 -3.07
N LYS A 100 -2.54 19.79 -2.56
CA LYS A 100 -2.57 20.37 -1.20
C LYS A 100 -2.94 19.37 -0.11
N VAL A 101 -3.66 18.31 -0.47
CA VAL A 101 -4.26 17.39 0.51
C VAL A 101 -3.80 15.95 0.28
N ASP A 102 -4.10 15.37 -0.87
CA ASP A 102 -4.02 13.92 -1.03
C ASP A 102 -2.56 13.42 -1.01
N ILE A 103 -1.71 13.95 -1.88
CA ILE A 103 -0.32 13.51 -1.96
C ILE A 103 0.49 13.84 -0.69
N PRO A 104 0.41 15.06 -0.10
CA PRO A 104 1.07 15.34 1.18
C PRO A 104 0.57 14.47 2.32
N ARG A 105 -0.72 14.13 2.35
CA ARG A 105 -1.31 13.27 3.36
C ARG A 105 -0.78 11.85 3.27
N ALA A 106 -0.60 11.30 2.06
CA ALA A 106 -0.04 9.96 1.86
C ALA A 106 1.37 9.86 2.47
N SER A 107 2.26 10.80 2.11
CA SER A 107 3.61 10.88 2.68
C SER A 107 3.59 11.07 4.20
N ALA A 108 2.77 12.00 4.72
CA ALA A 108 2.67 12.27 6.15
C ALA A 108 2.18 11.04 6.95
N ASN A 109 1.21 10.28 6.41
CA ASN A 109 0.73 9.06 7.06
C ASN A 109 1.83 7.99 7.13
N LEU A 110 2.59 7.79 6.07
CA LEU A 110 3.71 6.84 6.07
C LEU A 110 4.76 7.22 7.13
N ARG A 111 5.14 8.50 7.21
CA ARG A 111 6.08 8.99 8.23
C ARG A 111 5.53 8.84 9.64
N PHE A 112 4.23 9.10 9.83
CA PHE A 112 3.58 8.88 11.13
C PHE A 112 3.70 7.42 11.58
N PHE A 113 3.35 6.46 10.73
CA PHE A 113 3.43 5.05 11.08
C PHE A 113 4.87 4.53 11.16
N ALA A 114 5.80 5.11 10.40
CA ALA A 114 7.23 4.84 10.55
C ALA A 114 7.75 5.23 11.94
N GLY A 115 7.29 6.35 12.48
CA GLY A 115 7.59 6.76 13.85
C GLY A 115 6.85 5.91 14.90
N ALA A 116 5.56 5.66 14.69
CA ALA A 116 4.71 4.96 15.64
C ALA A 116 5.21 3.54 15.96
N ILE A 117 5.70 2.81 14.96
CA ILE A 117 6.20 1.44 15.17
C ILE A 117 7.41 1.39 16.12
N LEU A 118 8.22 2.47 16.18
CA LEU A 118 9.40 2.53 17.06
C LEU A 118 9.02 2.72 18.52
N HIS A 119 7.84 3.30 18.76
CA HIS A 119 7.33 3.61 20.10
C HIS A 119 6.24 2.61 20.57
N ASP A 120 6.00 1.54 19.80
CA ASP A 120 5.04 0.52 20.18
C ASP A 120 5.53 -0.25 21.41
N SER A 121 4.70 -0.29 22.46
CA SER A 121 4.98 -0.94 23.74
C SER A 121 4.08 -2.16 23.93
N SER A 122 4.52 -3.06 24.81
CA SER A 122 3.74 -4.21 25.24
C SER A 122 3.46 -4.11 26.75
N ASP A 123 2.27 -4.53 27.14
CA ASP A 123 1.87 -4.53 28.54
C ASP A 123 2.44 -5.74 29.28
N VAL A 124 2.81 -5.51 30.54
CA VAL A 124 3.27 -6.55 31.46
C VAL A 124 2.47 -6.39 32.76
N HIS A 125 1.88 -7.47 33.24
CA HIS A 125 1.12 -7.50 34.48
C HIS A 125 1.74 -8.53 35.44
N GLU A 126 2.02 -8.11 36.65
CA GLU A 126 2.41 -9.00 37.74
C GLU A 126 1.13 -9.54 38.39
N MET A 127 1.15 -10.83 38.73
CA MET A 127 0.03 -11.56 39.31
C MET A 127 0.42 -12.06 40.73
N ASP A 128 0.35 -11.14 41.71
CA ASP A 128 0.53 -11.40 43.15
C ASP A 128 1.78 -12.24 43.51
N GLY A 129 2.86 -12.06 42.75
CA GLY A 129 4.12 -12.79 42.94
C GLY A 129 4.13 -14.24 42.42
N GLU A 130 3.03 -14.73 41.88
CA GLU A 130 2.93 -16.11 41.38
C GLU A 130 3.28 -16.25 39.90
N ALA A 131 2.97 -15.21 39.07
CA ALA A 131 3.17 -15.24 37.63
C ALA A 131 3.39 -13.84 37.04
N ILE A 132 3.93 -13.80 35.83
CA ILE A 132 3.98 -12.60 34.98
C ILE A 132 3.18 -12.86 33.71
N ASN A 133 2.22 -12.00 33.43
CA ASN A 133 1.47 -12.01 32.16
C ASN A 133 2.01 -10.88 31.28
N TYR A 134 2.32 -11.17 30.03
CA TYR A 134 2.78 -10.16 29.07
C TYR A 134 2.17 -10.38 27.69
N THR A 135 2.02 -9.29 26.94
CA THR A 135 1.50 -9.31 25.58
C THR A 135 2.65 -9.30 24.58
N LEU A 136 2.65 -10.27 23.66
CA LEU A 136 3.54 -10.27 22.49
C LEU A 136 2.74 -9.89 21.24
N ARG A 137 3.21 -8.85 20.55
CA ARG A 137 2.69 -8.49 19.23
C ARG A 137 3.55 -9.15 18.17
N VAL A 138 2.94 -9.99 17.36
CA VAL A 138 3.62 -10.73 16.28
C VAL A 138 2.98 -10.42 14.94
N PRO A 139 3.74 -10.51 13.82
CA PRO A 139 3.16 -10.34 12.49
C PRO A 139 2.05 -11.36 12.22
N ILE A 140 0.90 -10.89 11.75
CA ILE A 140 -0.29 -11.73 11.52
C ILE A 140 -0.17 -12.60 10.25
N GLY A 141 0.63 -12.19 9.27
CA GLY A 141 0.77 -12.86 7.98
C GLY A 141 0.43 -11.94 6.81
N VAL A 142 -0.18 -12.52 5.77
CA VAL A 142 -0.63 -11.76 4.60
C VAL A 142 -1.94 -11.07 4.92
N ALA A 143 -2.01 -9.78 4.63
CA ALA A 143 -3.21 -8.96 4.77
C ALA A 143 -3.65 -8.45 3.40
N ALA A 144 -4.95 -8.47 3.14
CA ALA A 144 -5.54 -7.81 1.99
C ALA A 144 -5.88 -6.37 2.35
N CYS A 145 -5.31 -5.41 1.62
CA CYS A 145 -5.61 -4.00 1.76
C CYS A 145 -6.53 -3.59 0.60
N ILE A 146 -7.75 -3.13 0.92
CA ILE A 146 -8.71 -2.65 -0.07
C ILE A 146 -8.85 -1.15 0.13
N SER A 147 -8.18 -0.39 -0.73
CA SER A 147 -8.20 1.08 -0.67
C SER A 147 -9.52 1.63 -1.24
N PRO A 148 -10.03 2.74 -0.71
CA PRO A 148 -11.19 3.41 -1.27
C PRO A 148 -10.80 4.12 -2.58
N TRP A 149 -11.71 4.07 -3.54
CA TRP A 149 -11.55 4.65 -4.87
C TRP A 149 -11.38 6.19 -4.87
N ASN A 150 -11.75 6.86 -3.79
CA ASN A 150 -11.68 8.32 -3.68
C ASN A 150 -10.36 8.85 -3.11
N LEU A 151 -9.48 7.98 -2.67
CA LEU A 151 -8.12 8.27 -2.17
C LEU A 151 -7.21 7.13 -2.66
N PRO A 152 -6.88 7.10 -3.97
CA PRO A 152 -6.14 6.00 -4.59
C PRO A 152 -4.73 5.81 -4.03
N LEU A 153 -4.03 6.89 -3.63
CA LEU A 153 -2.66 6.83 -3.10
C LEU A 153 -2.62 6.70 -1.55
#